data_95dd95f6e833eafb2d704bd402f2f573
#
_entry.id   95dd95f6e833eafb2d704bd402f2f573
#
_cell.length_a   1.000
_cell.length_b   1.000
_cell.length_c   1.000
_cell.angle_alpha   90.00
_cell.angle_beta   90.00
_cell.angle_gamma   90.00
#
_symmetry.space_group_name_H-M   'P 1'
#
loop_
_entity.id
_entity.type
_entity.pdbx_description
1 polymer ?
#
loop_
_entity_poly.entity_id
_entity_poly.type
_entity_poly.pdbx_seq_one_letter_code
_entity_poly.pdbx_strand_id
1 'polypeptide(L)'
;MIKLILSEYQRSKEDSSDDSYFYAQPRFVHHLDESFRFRLTNLYSELIPNQSIVLDLMSSWVSHLPNDIQYKKVIGHGLNQIELERNNRLDSYWLQNLNENQDLPLETSSIDVCLMVAAWQYLQQPEKIAAELKRVICPGGLLIISFSNRAFWT
;
A
#
# COMPACT_ATOMS: atom_id res chain seq x y z
N MET A 1 13.14 2.70 20.75
CA MET A 1 13.76 1.68 19.86
C MET A 1 12.65 0.71 19.42
N ILE A 2 12.44 0.53 18.10
CA ILE A 2 11.46 -0.42 17.59
C ILE A 2 11.98 -1.83 17.81
N LYS A 3 11.18 -2.68 18.47
CA LYS A 3 11.54 -4.09 18.66
C LYS A 3 11.28 -4.84 17.35
N LEU A 4 12.33 -5.41 16.76
CA LEU A 4 12.20 -6.30 15.61
C LEU A 4 11.69 -7.66 16.10
N ILE A 5 10.62 -8.16 15.49
CA ILE A 5 9.93 -9.41 15.88
C ILE A 5 10.37 -10.57 14.98
N LEU A 6 10.51 -10.31 13.68
CA LEU A 6 10.92 -11.31 12.70
C LEU A 6 12.43 -11.59 12.80
N SER A 7 12.81 -12.85 12.64
CA SER A 7 14.22 -13.26 12.51
C SER A 7 14.79 -12.83 11.14
N GLU A 8 16.11 -12.82 10.99
CA GLU A 8 16.76 -12.53 9.69
C GLU A 8 16.30 -13.49 8.59
N TYR A 9 16.13 -14.76 8.91
CA TYR A 9 15.61 -15.74 7.97
C TYR A 9 14.18 -15.40 7.47
N GLN A 10 13.31 -14.94 8.38
CA GLN A 10 11.95 -14.54 8.03
C GLN A 10 11.88 -13.24 7.22
N ARG A 11 12.96 -12.46 7.22
CA ARG A 11 13.10 -11.22 6.43
C ARG A 11 13.76 -11.45 5.08
N SER A 12 14.42 -12.60 4.90
CA SER A 12 15.12 -12.89 3.67
C SER A 12 14.14 -13.08 2.51
N LYS A 13 14.56 -12.67 1.33
CA LYS A 13 13.90 -12.95 0.07
C LYS A 13 14.64 -14.08 -0.65
N GLU A 14 13.96 -14.83 -1.51
CA GLU A 14 14.60 -15.75 -2.44
C GLU A 14 15.43 -15.00 -3.50
N ASP A 15 14.87 -13.90 -4.02
CA ASP A 15 15.59 -12.96 -4.87
C ASP A 15 16.00 -11.74 -4.03
N SER A 16 17.30 -11.60 -3.78
CA SER A 16 17.91 -10.50 -3.03
C SER A 16 18.20 -9.25 -3.88
N SER A 17 17.84 -9.26 -5.16
CA SER A 17 18.00 -8.09 -6.02
C SER A 17 17.11 -6.93 -5.56
N ASP A 18 17.47 -5.71 -6.00
CA ASP A 18 16.68 -4.52 -5.71
C ASP A 18 15.30 -4.65 -6.36
N ASP A 19 14.25 -4.45 -5.55
CA ASP A 19 12.86 -4.49 -5.99
C ASP A 19 12.57 -3.54 -7.16
N SER A 20 13.31 -2.45 -7.29
CA SER A 20 13.16 -1.49 -8.38
C SER A 20 13.41 -2.11 -9.75
N TYR A 21 14.28 -3.12 -9.86
CA TYR A 21 14.49 -3.85 -11.12
C TYR A 21 13.28 -4.69 -11.51
N PHE A 22 12.66 -5.37 -10.54
CA PHE A 22 11.45 -6.14 -10.79
C PHE A 22 10.28 -5.27 -11.23
N TYR A 23 10.14 -4.09 -10.63
CA TYR A 23 9.08 -3.13 -10.92
C TYR A 23 9.44 -2.10 -12.00
N ALA A 24 10.60 -2.21 -12.67
CA ALA A 24 11.02 -1.29 -13.74
C ALA A 24 10.06 -1.30 -14.95
N GLN A 25 9.45 -2.45 -15.26
CA GLN A 25 8.47 -2.57 -16.34
C GLN A 25 7.05 -2.43 -15.80
N PRO A 26 6.23 -1.50 -16.34
CA PRO A 26 4.85 -1.33 -15.91
C PRO A 26 4.01 -2.56 -16.23
N ARG A 27 3.15 -2.95 -15.32
CA ARG A 27 2.26 -4.11 -15.43
C ARG A 27 0.83 -3.71 -15.23
N PHE A 28 0.09 -3.55 -16.33
CA PHE A 28 -1.33 -3.20 -16.31
C PHE A 28 -2.21 -4.45 -16.28
N VAL A 29 -1.96 -5.32 -15.32
CA VAL A 29 -2.72 -6.56 -15.13
C VAL A 29 -3.36 -6.57 -13.76
N HIS A 30 -4.51 -7.24 -13.63
CA HIS A 30 -5.12 -7.50 -12.35
C HIS A 30 -4.51 -8.77 -11.74
N HIS A 31 -3.74 -8.62 -10.67
CA HIS A 31 -3.18 -9.75 -9.93
C HIS A 31 -4.23 -10.49 -9.08
N LEU A 32 -5.32 -9.80 -8.76
CA LEU A 32 -6.43 -10.32 -7.98
C LEU A 32 -7.63 -10.63 -8.88
N ASP A 33 -8.36 -11.69 -8.58
CA ASP A 33 -9.57 -12.04 -9.33
C ASP A 33 -10.69 -11.01 -9.15
N GLU A 34 -11.66 -11.05 -10.04
CA GLU A 34 -12.76 -10.09 -10.07
C GLU A 34 -13.61 -10.13 -8.80
N SER A 35 -13.88 -11.32 -8.26
CA SER A 35 -14.66 -11.50 -7.05
C SER A 35 -13.98 -10.86 -5.84
N PHE A 36 -12.65 -11.04 -5.71
CA PHE A 36 -11.88 -10.40 -4.65
C PHE A 36 -11.93 -8.88 -4.79
N ARG A 37 -11.68 -8.34 -5.99
CA ARG A 37 -11.71 -6.90 -6.25
C ARG A 37 -13.07 -6.29 -5.95
N PHE A 38 -14.16 -6.94 -6.35
CA PHE A 38 -15.52 -6.50 -6.06
C PHE A 38 -15.79 -6.44 -4.54
N ARG A 39 -15.43 -7.49 -3.81
CA ARG A 39 -15.58 -7.53 -2.34
C ARG A 39 -14.74 -6.46 -1.66
N LEU A 40 -13.53 -6.22 -2.14
CA LEU A 40 -12.64 -5.19 -1.59
C LEU A 40 -13.23 -3.79 -1.79
N THR A 41 -13.74 -3.48 -3.00
CA THR A 41 -14.39 -2.20 -3.29
C THR A 41 -15.63 -1.99 -2.41
N ASN A 42 -16.46 -3.02 -2.19
CA ASN A 42 -17.60 -2.95 -1.30
C ASN A 42 -17.17 -2.70 0.16
N LEU A 43 -16.14 -3.40 0.63
CA LEU A 43 -15.59 -3.17 1.96
C LEU A 43 -15.12 -1.73 2.14
N TYR A 44 -14.45 -1.17 1.13
CA TYR A 44 -14.01 0.22 1.17
C TYR A 44 -15.18 1.20 1.19
N SER A 45 -16.28 0.90 0.47
CA SER A 45 -17.49 1.74 0.51
C SER A 45 -18.16 1.76 1.88
N GLU A 46 -18.04 0.68 2.65
CA GLU A 46 -18.59 0.55 3.99
C GLU A 46 -17.69 1.19 5.07
N LEU A 47 -16.37 1.06 4.94
CA LEU A 47 -15.43 1.40 6.01
C LEU A 47 -14.80 2.79 5.86
N ILE A 48 -14.63 3.30 4.64
CA ILE A 48 -13.92 4.56 4.41
C ILE A 48 -14.92 5.72 4.35
N PRO A 49 -14.90 6.63 5.32
CA PRO A 49 -15.81 7.78 5.31
C PRO A 49 -15.56 8.70 4.10
N ASN A 50 -16.62 9.35 3.63
CA ASN A 50 -16.49 10.44 2.67
C ASN A 50 -15.54 11.52 3.21
N GLN A 51 -14.83 12.18 2.29
CA GLN A 51 -13.89 13.26 2.62
C GLN A 51 -12.68 12.83 3.46
N SER A 52 -12.39 11.51 3.55
CA SER A 52 -11.16 11.01 4.15
C SER A 52 -9.93 11.36 3.31
N ILE A 53 -8.80 11.53 3.98
CA ILE A 53 -7.47 11.50 3.36
C ILE A 53 -7.01 10.05 3.34
N VAL A 54 -6.91 9.47 2.15
CA VAL A 54 -6.59 8.06 1.92
C VAL A 54 -5.15 7.91 1.43
N LEU A 55 -4.40 7.03 2.06
CA LEU A 55 -3.08 6.57 1.60
C LEU A 55 -3.22 5.17 0.98
N ASP A 56 -2.91 5.04 -0.29
CA ASP A 56 -2.79 3.76 -0.98
C ASP A 56 -1.31 3.37 -1.06
N LEU A 57 -0.87 2.61 -0.06
CA LEU A 57 0.54 2.26 0.14
C LEU A 57 0.90 0.98 -0.63
N MET A 58 2.03 1.02 -1.34
CA MET A 58 2.47 -0.03 -2.27
C MET A 58 1.42 -0.29 -3.36
N SER A 59 0.93 0.79 -3.93
CA SER A 59 -0.10 0.85 -4.96
C SER A 59 0.48 0.59 -6.36
N SER A 60 -0.42 0.49 -7.31
CA SER A 60 -0.14 0.33 -8.73
C SER A 60 -1.14 1.19 -9.52
N TRP A 61 -1.49 0.77 -10.73
CA TRP A 61 -2.39 1.48 -11.64
C TRP A 61 -3.87 1.47 -11.22
N VAL A 62 -4.24 0.78 -10.15
CA VAL A 62 -5.60 0.68 -9.62
C VAL A 62 -5.61 0.61 -8.09
N SER A 63 -6.48 1.41 -7.45
CA SER A 63 -6.64 1.48 -5.99
C SER A 63 -7.82 0.68 -5.44
N HIS A 64 -8.67 0.11 -6.28
CA HIS A 64 -9.91 -0.58 -5.92
C HIS A 64 -10.92 0.28 -5.10
N LEU A 65 -10.70 1.58 -5.03
CA LEU A 65 -11.61 2.51 -4.37
C LEU A 65 -12.94 2.64 -5.13
N PRO A 66 -14.08 2.74 -4.44
CA PRO A 66 -15.38 2.96 -5.08
C PRO A 66 -15.38 4.26 -5.91
N ASN A 67 -15.98 4.21 -7.11
CA ASN A 67 -15.98 5.34 -8.04
C ASN A 67 -16.95 6.46 -7.64
N ASP A 68 -17.97 6.14 -6.88
CA ASP A 68 -19.05 7.02 -6.45
C ASP A 68 -18.77 7.75 -5.13
N ILE A 69 -17.66 7.43 -4.47
CA ILE A 69 -17.23 8.09 -3.23
C ILE A 69 -16.13 9.10 -3.52
N GLN A 70 -16.33 10.33 -3.03
CA GLN A 70 -15.31 11.37 -3.08
C GLN A 70 -14.52 11.42 -1.79
N TYR A 71 -13.22 11.32 -1.92
CA TYR A 71 -12.27 11.51 -0.83
C TYR A 71 -11.68 12.92 -0.88
N LYS A 72 -11.25 13.45 0.25
CA LYS A 72 -10.60 14.75 0.32
C LYS A 72 -9.28 14.74 -0.43
N LYS A 73 -8.54 13.63 -0.31
CA LYS A 73 -7.29 13.39 -1.03
C LYS A 73 -6.98 11.90 -1.06
N VAL A 74 -6.48 11.41 -2.19
CA VAL A 74 -5.93 10.05 -2.33
C VAL A 74 -4.47 10.18 -2.69
N ILE A 75 -3.60 9.65 -1.82
CA ILE A 75 -2.15 9.70 -1.97
C ILE A 75 -1.68 8.28 -2.29
N GLY A 76 -0.95 8.11 -3.38
CA GLY A 76 -0.37 6.84 -3.78
C GLY A 76 1.10 6.73 -3.42
N HIS A 77 1.55 5.50 -3.24
CA HIS A 77 2.96 5.16 -3.14
C HIS A 77 3.22 3.86 -3.89
N GLY A 78 4.35 3.77 -4.58
CA GLY A 78 4.74 2.57 -5.31
C GLY A 78 6.16 2.66 -5.86
N LEU A 79 6.53 1.71 -6.71
CA LEU A 79 7.86 1.64 -7.32
C LEU A 79 7.83 1.97 -8.82
N ASN A 80 6.69 1.98 -9.48
CA ASN A 80 6.59 2.28 -10.90
C ASN A 80 5.77 3.54 -11.15
N GLN A 81 6.43 4.57 -11.66
CA GLN A 81 5.82 5.87 -11.94
C GLN A 81 4.69 5.76 -12.96
N ILE A 82 4.89 5.00 -14.04
CA ILE A 82 3.93 4.87 -15.14
C ILE A 82 2.63 4.21 -14.65
N GLU A 83 2.74 3.23 -13.75
CA GLU A 83 1.57 2.61 -13.13
C GLU A 83 0.80 3.61 -12.26
N LEU A 84 1.50 4.38 -11.42
CA LEU A 84 0.86 5.35 -10.55
C LEU A 84 0.21 6.51 -11.33
N GLU A 85 0.85 6.99 -12.40
CA GLU A 85 0.28 7.99 -13.29
C GLU A 85 -1.00 7.51 -14.00
N ARG A 86 -1.10 6.20 -14.23
CA ARG A 86 -2.29 5.58 -14.83
C ARG A 86 -3.43 5.40 -13.83
N ASN A 87 -3.16 5.50 -12.54
CA ASN A 87 -4.16 5.36 -11.49
C ASN A 87 -4.96 6.65 -11.34
N ASN A 88 -6.13 6.69 -11.95
CA ASN A 88 -7.02 7.85 -11.98
C ASN A 88 -7.66 8.22 -10.63
N ARG A 89 -7.42 7.42 -9.58
CA ARG A 89 -7.90 7.71 -8.23
C ARG A 89 -6.91 8.50 -7.39
N LEU A 90 -5.63 8.57 -7.82
CA LEU A 90 -4.59 9.28 -7.08
C LEU A 90 -4.58 10.77 -7.40
N ASP A 91 -4.61 11.61 -6.38
CA ASP A 91 -4.39 13.05 -6.48
C ASP A 91 -2.89 13.41 -6.47
N SER A 92 -2.10 12.59 -5.79
CA SER A 92 -0.65 12.71 -5.73
C SER A 92 -0.02 11.36 -5.40
N TYR A 93 1.28 11.21 -5.68
CA TYR A 93 2.02 10.00 -5.35
C TYR A 93 3.51 10.30 -5.13
N TRP A 94 4.22 9.34 -4.56
CA TRP A 94 5.69 9.33 -4.51
C TRP A 94 6.23 7.92 -4.77
N LEU A 95 7.50 7.87 -5.17
CA LEU A 95 8.24 6.63 -5.41
C LEU A 95 9.23 6.40 -4.28
N GLN A 96 9.22 5.21 -3.71
CA GLN A 96 10.14 4.83 -2.64
C GLN A 96 10.19 3.32 -2.49
N ASN A 97 11.41 2.76 -2.35
CA ASN A 97 11.56 1.37 -1.95
C ASN A 97 11.52 1.26 -0.41
N LEU A 98 10.41 0.75 0.12
CA LEU A 98 10.20 0.61 1.57
C LEU A 98 11.10 -0.44 2.22
N ASN A 99 11.78 -1.28 1.45
CA ASN A 99 12.78 -2.20 1.95
C ASN A 99 14.16 -1.51 2.14
N GLU A 100 14.40 -0.38 1.47
CA GLU A 100 15.60 0.43 1.62
C GLU A 100 15.41 1.56 2.64
N ASN A 101 14.32 2.31 2.50
CA ASN A 101 13.97 3.40 3.39
C ASN A 101 12.52 3.23 3.89
N GLN A 102 12.33 3.17 5.19
CA GLN A 102 11.04 2.97 5.82
C GLN A 102 10.36 4.28 6.27
N ASP A 103 11.08 5.40 6.25
CA ASP A 103 10.54 6.70 6.66
C ASP A 103 9.55 7.22 5.62
N LEU A 104 8.29 7.36 5.99
CA LEU A 104 7.26 7.88 5.10
C LEU A 104 7.33 9.42 5.02
N PRO A 105 7.34 10.04 3.83
CA PRO A 105 7.40 11.50 3.65
C PRO A 105 6.04 12.15 3.92
N LEU A 106 5.44 11.83 5.05
CA LEU A 106 4.12 12.27 5.49
C LEU A 106 4.18 12.82 6.90
N GLU A 107 3.37 13.81 7.19
CA GLU A 107 3.27 14.39 8.53
C GLU A 107 2.60 13.43 9.52
N THR A 108 2.89 13.60 10.80
CA THR A 108 2.25 12.86 11.88
C THR A 108 0.74 13.16 11.88
N SER A 109 -0.08 12.13 12.04
CA SER A 109 -1.55 12.24 12.11
C SER A 109 -2.14 13.03 10.93
N SER A 110 -1.70 12.70 9.71
CA SER A 110 -2.13 13.37 8.47
C SER A 110 -3.01 12.49 7.56
N ILE A 111 -3.16 11.20 7.89
CA ILE A 111 -3.88 10.21 7.09
C ILE A 111 -5.05 9.66 7.89
N ASP A 112 -6.24 9.62 7.29
CA ASP A 112 -7.43 9.03 7.92
C ASP A 112 -7.48 7.50 7.70
N VAL A 113 -7.14 7.05 6.49
CA VAL A 113 -7.18 5.63 6.14
C VAL A 113 -5.97 5.26 5.30
N CYS A 114 -5.28 4.19 5.66
CA CYS A 114 -4.23 3.59 4.85
C CYS A 114 -4.68 2.22 4.31
N LEU A 115 -4.47 2.00 3.02
CA LEU A 115 -4.77 0.76 2.31
C LEU A 115 -3.47 0.07 1.90
N MET A 116 -3.43 -1.26 2.04
CA MET A 116 -2.37 -2.10 1.49
C MET A 116 -3.00 -3.36 0.90
N VAL A 117 -2.89 -3.52 -0.40
CA VAL A 117 -3.53 -4.61 -1.14
C VAL A 117 -2.49 -5.62 -1.61
N ALA A 118 -2.51 -6.83 -1.05
CA ALA A 118 -1.62 -7.95 -1.40
C ALA A 118 -0.12 -7.55 -1.41
N ALA A 119 0.31 -6.68 -0.49
CA ALA A 119 1.63 -6.09 -0.52
C ALA A 119 2.44 -6.25 0.78
N TRP A 120 1.76 -6.38 1.93
CA TRP A 120 2.42 -6.47 3.25
C TRP A 120 3.49 -7.56 3.34
N GLN A 121 3.28 -8.70 2.69
CA GLN A 121 4.20 -9.84 2.70
C GLN A 121 5.56 -9.56 2.05
N TYR A 122 5.69 -8.48 1.26
CA TYR A 122 6.94 -8.11 0.60
C TYR A 122 7.84 -7.20 1.45
N LEU A 123 7.36 -6.77 2.62
CA LEU A 123 8.13 -5.92 3.53
C LEU A 123 9.15 -6.76 4.31
N GLN A 124 10.42 -6.39 4.22
CA GLN A 124 11.49 -7.01 4.99
C GLN A 124 11.59 -6.44 6.42
N GLN A 125 11.09 -5.23 6.64
CA GLN A 125 11.06 -4.56 7.95
C GLN A 125 9.65 -4.08 8.29
N PRO A 126 8.66 -4.99 8.37
CA PRO A 126 7.25 -4.63 8.56
C PRO A 126 7.00 -3.89 9.88
N GLU A 127 7.81 -4.14 10.92
CA GLU A 127 7.68 -3.45 12.21
C GLU A 127 7.99 -1.96 12.10
N LYS A 128 8.97 -1.59 11.27
CA LYS A 128 9.28 -0.18 11.02
C LYS A 128 8.16 0.50 10.23
N ILE A 129 7.64 -0.17 9.22
CA ILE A 129 6.49 0.34 8.48
C ILE A 129 5.26 0.45 9.39
N ALA A 130 4.99 -0.53 10.25
CA ALA A 130 3.92 -0.44 11.23
C ALA A 130 4.07 0.77 12.18
N ALA A 131 5.29 1.07 12.60
CA ALA A 131 5.57 2.24 13.44
C ALA A 131 5.33 3.55 12.68
N GLU A 132 5.74 3.64 11.43
CA GLU A 132 5.46 4.79 10.57
C GLU A 132 3.97 4.95 10.30
N LEU A 133 3.24 3.87 10.01
CA LEU A 133 1.79 3.91 9.84
C LEU A 133 1.09 4.39 11.12
N LYS A 134 1.55 3.93 12.30
CA LYS A 134 1.07 4.45 13.58
C LYS A 134 1.33 5.95 13.75
N ARG A 135 2.44 6.46 13.21
CA ARG A 135 2.77 7.88 13.25
C ARG A 135 1.89 8.72 12.33
N VAL A 136 1.70 8.27 11.09
CA VAL A 136 1.02 9.08 10.06
C VAL A 136 -0.50 8.98 10.10
N ILE A 137 -1.07 7.85 10.57
CA ILE A 137 -2.51 7.68 10.69
C ILE A 137 -3.02 8.48 11.91
N CYS A 138 -4.10 9.24 11.69
CA CYS A 138 -4.77 9.98 12.74
C CYS A 138 -5.30 9.06 13.85
N PRO A 139 -5.39 9.53 15.10
CA PRO A 139 -6.11 8.80 16.14
C PRO A 139 -7.55 8.48 15.69
N GLY A 140 -7.94 7.20 15.76
CA GLY A 140 -9.23 6.72 15.25
C GLY A 140 -9.27 6.41 13.75
N GLY A 141 -8.17 6.65 13.03
CA GLY A 141 -8.03 6.26 11.63
C GLY A 141 -7.90 4.75 11.42
N LEU A 142 -7.92 4.30 10.18
CA LEU A 142 -7.96 2.89 9.81
C LEU A 142 -6.70 2.49 9.02
N LEU A 143 -6.22 1.28 9.29
CA LEU A 143 -5.30 0.54 8.42
C LEU A 143 -6.02 -0.69 7.90
N ILE A 144 -6.17 -0.80 6.57
CA ILE A 144 -6.83 -1.93 5.92
C ILE A 144 -5.79 -2.68 5.10
N ILE A 145 -5.45 -3.88 5.54
CA ILE A 145 -4.51 -4.77 4.84
C ILE A 145 -5.31 -5.95 4.30
N SER A 146 -5.20 -6.19 2.99
CA SER A 146 -5.90 -7.28 2.33
C SER A 146 -4.92 -8.29 1.74
N PHE A 147 -5.26 -9.56 1.87
CA PHE A 147 -4.49 -10.69 1.37
C PHE A 147 -5.36 -11.56 0.48
N SER A 148 -4.77 -12.21 -0.48
CA SER A 148 -5.38 -13.34 -1.17
C SER A 148 -4.74 -14.65 -0.69
N ASN A 149 -5.38 -15.77 -0.99
CA ASN A 149 -4.83 -17.10 -0.73
C ASN A 149 -3.82 -17.54 -1.82
N ARG A 150 -3.46 -16.67 -2.72
CA ARG A 150 -2.44 -16.93 -3.75
C ARG A 150 -1.07 -16.60 -3.18
N ALA A 151 -0.14 -17.56 -3.29
CA ALA A 151 1.27 -17.30 -3.10
C ALA A 151 1.84 -16.66 -4.38
N PHE A 152 2.38 -15.48 -4.26
CA PHE A 152 3.20 -14.88 -5.30
C PHE A 152 4.66 -15.18 -4.92
N TRP A 153 5.34 -15.93 -5.76
CA TRP A 153 6.78 -16.18 -5.60
C TRP A 153 7.53 -14.93 -6.07
N THR A 154 8.37 -14.41 -5.22
CA THR A 154 9.32 -13.32 -5.54
C THR A 154 10.73 -13.74 -5.22
#